data_c6dcbe1881dbd851eb2b7e859eac3aa7
#
_entry.id   c6dcbe1881dbd851eb2b7e859eac3aa7
#
_cell.length_a   1.000
_cell.length_b   1.000
_cell.length_c   1.000
_cell.angle_alpha   90.00
_cell.angle_beta   90.00
_cell.angle_gamma   90.00
#
_symmetry.space_group_name_H-M   'P 1'
#
loop_
_entity.id
_entity.type
_entity.pdbx_description
1 polymer ?
#
loop_
_entity_poly.entity_id
_entity_poly.type
_entity_poly.pdbx_seq_one_letter_code
_entity_poly.pdbx_strand_id
1 'polypeptide(L)'
;MSTKADDLEALDEQRHKRSENAAGADRWLISYADFMTLLLAFFIVMFAISQVNKAKVEGFEQSMQVAFGGKRPVTETVPPKANAPFHHLPSPVPLIAVPPAVAQAIREQELAMRRMRDELEKVLQPLINAHEVSIAHTPMGTRIRINASVLFANGSAQLQPKALQIVDAVGLVLKPLNYRIFVEGYTNKEPMRSAKYPSNWYLSSGRALSVLNRFLHDGVNPSVLSAVGRGRYHPAVPYTQKTMQQALAGNRRVTIVVQGNTRIIMREMTRLTEQMPTGIANATIN
;
A
#
# COMPACT_ATOMS: atom_id res chain seq x y z
N MET A 1 55.24 73.87 -1.74
CA MET A 1 55.68 72.45 -1.87
C MET A 1 54.75 71.46 -1.11
N SER A 2 53.55 71.91 -0.74
CA SER A 2 52.60 71.10 0.07
C SER A 2 51.57 70.34 -0.77
N THR A 3 51.19 70.75 -1.95
CA THR A 3 50.13 70.25 -2.78
C THR A 3 50.35 68.81 -3.37
N LYS A 4 51.62 68.45 -3.56
CA LYS A 4 51.94 67.15 -4.22
C LYS A 4 51.96 65.98 -3.29
N ALA A 5 52.05 66.20 -1.95
CA ALA A 5 51.93 65.13 -0.92
C ALA A 5 50.47 64.80 -0.65
N ASP A 6 49.62 65.84 -0.62
CA ASP A 6 48.17 65.65 -0.37
C ASP A 6 47.45 64.88 -1.52
N ASP A 7 47.93 65.17 -2.79
CA ASP A 7 47.40 64.43 -3.96
C ASP A 7 47.84 62.96 -4.00
N LEU A 8 49.03 62.64 -3.48
CA LEU A 8 49.50 61.26 -3.40
C LEU A 8 48.74 60.42 -2.29
N GLU A 9 48.47 61.05 -1.15
CA GLU A 9 47.68 60.45 -0.09
C GLU A 9 46.22 60.20 -0.53
N ALA A 10 45.61 61.15 -1.24
CA ALA A 10 44.27 61.01 -1.80
C ALA A 10 44.17 59.87 -2.84
N LEU A 11 45.21 59.68 -3.65
CA LEU A 11 45.26 58.55 -4.61
C LEU A 11 45.48 57.21 -3.95
N ASP A 12 46.23 57.14 -2.86
CA ASP A 12 46.41 55.88 -2.09
C ASP A 12 45.19 55.56 -1.33
N GLU A 13 44.43 56.48 -0.75
CA GLU A 13 43.13 56.24 -0.10
C GLU A 13 42.05 55.78 -1.09
N GLN A 14 42.03 56.32 -2.30
CA GLN A 14 41.14 55.87 -3.36
C GLN A 14 41.51 54.46 -3.84
N ARG A 15 42.78 54.12 -3.89
CA ARG A 15 43.24 52.77 -4.24
C ARG A 15 42.86 51.73 -3.18
N HIS A 16 43.01 52.10 -1.89
CA HIS A 16 42.61 51.23 -0.77
C HIS A 16 41.09 51.00 -0.77
N LYS A 17 40.27 52.04 -0.90
CA LYS A 17 38.81 51.94 -0.97
C LYS A 17 38.34 51.13 -2.18
N ARG A 18 39.04 51.17 -3.30
CA ARG A 18 38.74 50.39 -4.49
C ARG A 18 39.10 48.92 -4.32
N SER A 19 40.18 48.61 -3.58
CA SER A 19 40.61 47.25 -3.24
C SER A 19 39.67 46.59 -2.22
N GLU A 20 39.20 47.31 -1.22
CA GLU A 20 38.23 46.81 -0.21
C GLU A 20 36.85 46.55 -0.82
N ASN A 21 36.39 47.39 -1.73
CA ASN A 21 35.12 47.18 -2.43
C ASN A 21 35.18 46.01 -3.41
N ALA A 22 36.32 45.76 -4.06
CA ALA A 22 36.51 44.58 -4.91
C ALA A 22 36.57 43.29 -4.09
N ALA A 23 37.25 43.29 -2.93
CA ALA A 23 37.30 42.11 -2.03
C ALA A 23 35.95 41.80 -1.37
N GLY A 24 35.06 42.80 -1.20
CA GLY A 24 33.70 42.60 -0.68
C GLY A 24 32.73 42.08 -1.73
N ALA A 25 32.90 42.48 -3.00
CA ALA A 25 32.01 42.09 -4.08
C ALA A 25 32.12 40.60 -4.46
N ASP A 26 33.27 39.98 -4.24
CA ASP A 26 33.52 38.59 -4.65
C ASP A 26 33.22 37.55 -3.55
N ARG A 27 32.95 37.99 -2.32
CA ARG A 27 32.68 37.05 -1.19
C ARG A 27 31.45 36.21 -1.41
N TRP A 28 30.40 36.74 -2.04
CA TRP A 28 29.21 35.99 -2.38
C TRP A 28 29.50 34.90 -3.42
N LEU A 29 30.46 35.14 -4.31
CA LEU A 29 30.84 34.22 -5.38
C LEU A 29 31.49 32.95 -4.81
N ILE A 30 32.25 33.08 -3.71
CA ILE A 30 32.84 31.95 -2.98
C ILE A 30 31.72 31.07 -2.37
N SER A 31 30.73 31.71 -1.71
CA SER A 31 29.60 30.99 -1.14
C SER A 31 28.73 30.35 -2.22
N TYR A 32 28.58 31.00 -3.37
CA TYR A 32 27.87 30.44 -4.52
C TYR A 32 28.63 29.26 -5.14
N ALA A 33 29.95 29.35 -5.26
CA ALA A 33 30.77 28.25 -5.76
C ALA A 33 30.71 27.03 -4.84
N ASP A 34 30.74 27.22 -3.50
CA ASP A 34 30.61 26.18 -2.52
C ASP A 34 29.21 25.49 -2.61
N PHE A 35 28.15 26.29 -2.72
CA PHE A 35 26.79 25.76 -2.93
C PHE A 35 26.70 24.93 -4.21
N MET A 36 27.29 25.42 -5.33
CA MET A 36 27.25 24.68 -6.60
C MET A 36 28.05 23.38 -6.54
N THR A 37 29.19 23.36 -5.83
CA THR A 37 29.96 22.11 -5.66
C THR A 37 29.27 21.11 -4.79
N LEU A 38 28.60 21.54 -3.72
CA LEU A 38 27.78 20.68 -2.87
C LEU A 38 26.57 20.13 -3.64
N LEU A 39 25.92 20.98 -4.43
CA LEU A 39 24.80 20.56 -5.28
C LEU A 39 25.25 19.51 -6.31
N LEU A 40 26.40 19.74 -6.96
CA LEU A 40 26.98 18.80 -7.91
C LEU A 40 27.30 17.47 -7.23
N ALA A 41 27.95 17.50 -6.05
CA ALA A 41 28.25 16.31 -5.28
C ALA A 41 26.99 15.54 -4.91
N PHE A 42 25.93 16.23 -4.49
CA PHE A 42 24.63 15.66 -4.19
C PHE A 42 24.03 14.93 -5.42
N PHE A 43 24.04 15.57 -6.59
CA PHE A 43 23.54 14.95 -7.82
C PHE A 43 24.38 13.74 -8.26
N ILE A 44 25.71 13.78 -8.09
CA ILE A 44 26.56 12.62 -8.39
C ILE A 44 26.20 11.44 -7.48
N VAL A 45 26.02 11.68 -6.18
CA VAL A 45 25.62 10.63 -5.23
C VAL A 45 24.22 10.10 -5.56
N MET A 46 23.24 10.99 -5.82
CA MET A 46 21.90 10.61 -6.23
C MET A 46 21.89 9.83 -7.55
N PHE A 47 22.71 10.23 -8.52
CA PHE A 47 22.87 9.51 -9.78
C PHE A 47 23.49 8.12 -9.56
N ALA A 48 24.50 8.01 -8.71
CA ALA A 48 25.12 6.73 -8.38
C ALA A 48 24.15 5.76 -7.69
N ILE A 49 23.28 6.26 -6.81
CA ILE A 49 22.24 5.45 -6.12
C ILE A 49 21.05 5.16 -7.06
N SER A 50 20.75 6.09 -7.97
CA SER A 50 19.65 5.98 -8.94
C SER A 50 19.94 5.01 -10.10
N GLN A 51 21.16 4.55 -10.25
CA GLN A 51 21.50 3.51 -11.22
C GLN A 51 20.81 2.20 -10.79
N VAL A 52 19.54 2.07 -11.16
CA VAL A 52 18.82 0.80 -11.11
C VAL A 52 19.64 -0.20 -11.93
N ASN A 53 20.16 -1.20 -11.25
CA ASN A 53 21.03 -2.20 -11.85
C ASN A 53 20.22 -2.96 -12.91
N LYS A 54 20.39 -2.60 -14.19
CA LYS A 54 19.67 -3.19 -15.33
C LYS A 54 19.78 -4.73 -15.32
N ALA A 55 20.92 -5.25 -14.87
CA ALA A 55 21.11 -6.68 -14.71
C ALA A 55 20.14 -7.34 -13.70
N LYS A 56 19.69 -6.59 -12.67
CA LYS A 56 18.66 -7.09 -11.73
C LYS A 56 17.26 -7.06 -12.33
N VAL A 57 16.97 -6.09 -13.18
CA VAL A 57 15.67 -5.98 -13.89
C VAL A 57 15.57 -7.07 -14.97
N GLU A 58 16.63 -7.29 -15.76
CA GLU A 58 16.68 -8.36 -16.75
C GLU A 58 16.60 -9.76 -16.10
N GLY A 59 17.26 -9.97 -14.96
CA GLY A 59 17.12 -11.20 -14.19
C GLY A 59 15.72 -11.41 -13.64
N PHE A 60 15.03 -10.34 -13.26
CA PHE A 60 13.64 -10.39 -12.81
C PHE A 60 12.68 -10.70 -13.98
N GLU A 61 12.86 -10.08 -15.15
CA GLU A 61 12.08 -10.37 -16.35
C GLU A 61 12.25 -11.82 -16.82
N GLN A 62 13.47 -12.35 -16.82
CA GLN A 62 13.73 -13.75 -17.14
C GLN A 62 13.10 -14.70 -16.13
N SER A 63 13.15 -14.39 -14.86
CA SER A 63 12.49 -15.18 -13.80
C SER A 63 10.98 -15.17 -13.93
N MET A 64 10.41 -14.03 -14.29
CA MET A 64 8.98 -13.89 -14.57
C MET A 64 8.55 -14.71 -15.81
N GLN A 65 9.32 -14.66 -16.89
CA GLN A 65 9.04 -15.46 -18.10
C GLN A 65 9.10 -16.97 -17.83
N VAL A 66 10.05 -17.44 -17.02
CA VAL A 66 10.13 -18.84 -16.62
C VAL A 66 8.95 -19.22 -15.70
N ALA A 67 8.56 -18.34 -14.77
CA ALA A 67 7.47 -18.60 -13.84
C ALA A 67 6.07 -18.63 -14.52
N PHE A 68 5.90 -17.87 -15.62
CA PHE A 68 4.63 -17.79 -16.37
C PHE A 68 4.58 -18.65 -17.63
N GLY A 69 5.49 -19.61 -17.80
CA GLY A 69 5.40 -20.64 -18.83
C GLY A 69 5.82 -20.21 -20.24
N GLY A 70 6.60 -19.13 -20.37
CA GLY A 70 7.26 -18.77 -21.61
C GLY A 70 8.35 -19.79 -21.99
N LYS A 71 8.31 -20.29 -23.24
CA LYS A 71 9.38 -21.16 -23.78
C LYS A 71 10.71 -20.41 -23.72
N ARG A 72 11.73 -21.04 -23.12
CA ARG A 72 13.10 -20.54 -23.12
C ARG A 72 13.56 -20.28 -24.56
N PRO A 73 14.08 -19.09 -24.92
CA PRO A 73 14.96 -18.99 -26.04
C PRO A 73 16.25 -19.75 -25.69
N VAL A 74 16.57 -20.76 -26.45
CA VAL A 74 17.85 -21.48 -26.38
C VAL A 74 18.89 -20.49 -26.90
N THR A 75 19.48 -19.70 -26.01
CA THR A 75 20.69 -18.94 -26.34
C THR A 75 21.87 -19.87 -26.11
N GLU A 76 22.62 -20.10 -27.17
CA GLU A 76 23.83 -20.92 -27.23
C GLU A 76 24.75 -20.66 -26.02
N THR A 77 25.18 -21.74 -25.41
CA THR A 77 26.17 -21.76 -24.36
C THR A 77 27.49 -21.22 -24.88
N VAL A 78 27.80 -19.96 -24.56
CA VAL A 78 29.20 -19.48 -24.67
C VAL A 78 29.99 -20.13 -23.54
N PRO A 79 31.04 -20.90 -23.83
CA PRO A 79 31.86 -21.49 -22.77
C PRO A 79 32.55 -20.37 -21.97
N PRO A 80 32.60 -20.46 -20.61
CA PRO A 80 33.23 -19.44 -19.79
C PRO A 80 34.75 -19.42 -20.10
N LYS A 81 35.24 -18.28 -20.61
CA LYS A 81 36.69 -18.03 -20.64
C LYS A 81 37.24 -18.02 -19.20
N ALA A 82 37.99 -19.06 -18.88
CA ALA A 82 38.74 -19.16 -17.65
C ALA A 82 39.79 -18.06 -17.64
N ASN A 83 39.58 -16.94 -16.96
CA ASN A 83 40.57 -15.98 -16.46
C ASN A 83 39.90 -14.59 -16.18
N ALA A 84 38.82 -14.58 -15.42
CA ALA A 84 38.29 -13.34 -14.84
C ALA A 84 38.61 -13.32 -13.33
N PRO A 85 39.25 -12.26 -12.79
CA PRO A 85 39.67 -12.19 -11.38
C PRO A 85 38.59 -11.87 -10.35
N PHE A 86 37.32 -12.09 -10.66
CA PHE A 86 36.20 -11.81 -9.75
C PHE A 86 35.42 -13.07 -9.38
N HIS A 87 36.09 -13.98 -8.64
CA HIS A 87 35.51 -15.25 -8.19
C HIS A 87 34.63 -15.18 -6.93
N HIS A 88 34.17 -14.00 -6.51
CA HIS A 88 33.24 -13.85 -5.36
C HIS A 88 32.08 -12.91 -5.66
N LEU A 89 31.37 -13.14 -6.76
CA LEU A 89 29.99 -12.73 -6.77
C LEU A 89 29.24 -13.64 -5.78
N PRO A 90 28.58 -13.11 -4.74
CA PRO A 90 27.72 -13.93 -3.90
C PRO A 90 26.77 -14.67 -4.84
N SER A 91 26.75 -16.00 -4.71
CA SER A 91 25.81 -16.85 -5.45
C SER A 91 24.45 -16.18 -5.43
N PRO A 92 23.74 -16.04 -6.56
CA PRO A 92 22.42 -15.47 -6.55
C PRO A 92 21.64 -16.17 -5.46
N VAL A 93 21.16 -15.40 -4.47
CA VAL A 93 20.31 -15.92 -3.41
C VAL A 93 19.28 -16.78 -4.13
N PRO A 94 19.18 -18.08 -3.85
CA PRO A 94 18.26 -18.93 -4.58
C PRO A 94 16.89 -18.28 -4.39
N LEU A 95 16.31 -17.77 -5.48
CA LEU A 95 14.90 -17.38 -5.49
C LEU A 95 14.18 -18.61 -4.95
N ILE A 96 13.63 -18.51 -3.73
CA ILE A 96 12.89 -19.59 -3.11
C ILE A 96 11.78 -19.89 -4.11
N ALA A 97 11.99 -20.90 -4.94
CA ALA A 97 10.98 -21.32 -5.90
C ALA A 97 9.76 -21.68 -5.09
N VAL A 98 8.66 -20.93 -5.27
CA VAL A 98 7.41 -21.21 -4.59
C VAL A 98 7.02 -22.65 -4.93
N PRO A 99 6.90 -23.54 -3.94
CA PRO A 99 6.62 -24.94 -4.20
C PRO A 99 5.35 -25.05 -5.06
N PRO A 100 5.28 -25.99 -6.02
CA PRO A 100 4.15 -26.12 -6.93
C PRO A 100 2.79 -26.20 -6.21
N ALA A 101 2.75 -26.89 -5.08
CA ALA A 101 1.54 -27.00 -4.24
C ALA A 101 1.09 -25.64 -3.67
N VAL A 102 2.02 -24.80 -3.23
CA VAL A 102 1.72 -23.44 -2.74
C VAL A 102 1.25 -22.54 -3.89
N ALA A 103 1.91 -22.63 -5.05
CA ALA A 103 1.50 -21.89 -6.24
C ALA A 103 0.09 -22.28 -6.71
N GLN A 104 -0.25 -23.56 -6.64
CA GLN A 104 -1.59 -24.06 -6.94
C GLN A 104 -2.62 -23.54 -5.95
N ALA A 105 -2.37 -23.62 -4.64
CA ALA A 105 -3.25 -23.11 -3.60
C ALA A 105 -3.51 -21.59 -3.74
N ILE A 106 -2.50 -20.80 -4.13
CA ILE A 106 -2.66 -19.37 -4.43
C ILE A 106 -3.59 -19.17 -5.62
N ARG A 107 -3.40 -19.91 -6.72
CA ARG A 107 -4.25 -19.80 -7.93
C ARG A 107 -5.70 -20.17 -7.65
N GLU A 108 -5.93 -21.26 -6.91
CA GLU A 108 -7.27 -21.69 -6.51
C GLU A 108 -7.97 -20.61 -5.66
N GLN A 109 -7.24 -20.03 -4.70
CA GLN A 109 -7.74 -18.95 -3.89
C GLN A 109 -8.10 -17.70 -4.73
N GLU A 110 -7.23 -17.31 -5.67
CA GLU A 110 -7.51 -16.17 -6.58
C GLU A 110 -8.75 -16.42 -7.43
N LEU A 111 -8.90 -17.61 -7.98
CA LEU A 111 -10.07 -17.99 -8.77
C LEU A 111 -11.35 -17.96 -7.92
N ALA A 112 -11.30 -18.47 -6.69
CA ALA A 112 -12.44 -18.43 -5.76
C ALA A 112 -12.82 -16.98 -5.39
N MET A 113 -11.83 -16.12 -5.15
CA MET A 113 -12.05 -14.69 -4.87
C MET A 113 -12.61 -13.94 -6.07
N ARG A 114 -12.19 -14.27 -7.30
CA ARG A 114 -12.77 -13.71 -8.53
C ARG A 114 -14.23 -14.11 -8.69
N ARG A 115 -14.54 -15.39 -8.57
CA ARG A 115 -15.94 -15.89 -8.65
C ARG A 115 -16.85 -15.22 -7.63
N MET A 116 -16.39 -15.12 -6.37
CA MET A 116 -17.12 -14.41 -5.32
C MET A 116 -17.40 -12.94 -5.71
N ARG A 117 -16.40 -12.25 -6.24
CA ARG A 117 -16.55 -10.84 -6.65
C ARG A 117 -17.56 -10.72 -7.78
N ASP A 118 -17.44 -11.57 -8.81
CA ASP A 118 -18.35 -11.54 -9.97
C ASP A 118 -19.80 -11.81 -9.55
N GLU A 119 -20.00 -12.67 -8.56
CA GLU A 119 -21.31 -12.95 -7.97
C GLU A 119 -21.84 -11.77 -7.15
N LEU A 120 -21.00 -11.15 -6.33
CA LEU A 120 -21.35 -9.94 -5.58
C LEU A 120 -21.69 -8.78 -6.52
N GLU A 121 -20.93 -8.59 -7.59
CA GLU A 121 -21.21 -7.57 -8.60
C GLU A 121 -22.57 -7.77 -9.26
N LYS A 122 -22.92 -8.99 -9.64
CA LYS A 122 -24.24 -9.33 -10.21
C LYS A 122 -25.38 -9.01 -9.24
N VAL A 123 -25.26 -9.44 -8.00
CA VAL A 123 -26.29 -9.25 -6.99
C VAL A 123 -26.44 -7.77 -6.59
N LEU A 124 -25.34 -7.03 -6.52
CA LEU A 124 -25.31 -5.65 -6.07
C LEU A 124 -25.32 -4.63 -7.22
N GLN A 125 -25.46 -5.07 -8.48
CA GLN A 125 -25.41 -4.22 -9.68
C GLN A 125 -26.34 -3.00 -9.60
N PRO A 126 -27.61 -3.09 -9.15
CA PRO A 126 -28.49 -1.93 -9.02
C PRO A 126 -27.93 -0.86 -8.07
N LEU A 127 -27.32 -1.28 -6.96
CA LEU A 127 -26.75 -0.39 -5.95
C LEU A 127 -25.37 0.18 -6.38
N ILE A 128 -24.64 -0.56 -7.18
CA ILE A 128 -23.38 -0.10 -7.80
C ILE A 128 -23.71 1.02 -8.80
N ASN A 129 -24.73 0.84 -9.63
CA ASN A 129 -25.16 1.85 -10.59
C ASN A 129 -25.70 3.12 -9.88
N ALA A 130 -26.32 2.98 -8.72
CA ALA A 130 -26.75 4.08 -7.87
C ALA A 130 -25.62 4.74 -7.06
N HIS A 131 -24.37 4.26 -7.20
CA HIS A 131 -23.21 4.71 -6.41
C HIS A 131 -23.36 4.54 -4.88
N GLU A 132 -24.24 3.66 -4.45
CA GLU A 132 -24.50 3.32 -3.04
C GLU A 132 -23.57 2.22 -2.53
N VAL A 133 -23.11 1.37 -3.44
CA VAL A 133 -22.16 0.27 -3.19
C VAL A 133 -20.97 0.39 -4.14
N SER A 134 -19.78 0.07 -3.64
CA SER A 134 -18.59 -0.12 -4.47
C SER A 134 -17.82 -1.36 -4.05
N ILE A 135 -17.35 -2.13 -5.02
CA ILE A 135 -16.52 -3.32 -4.82
C ILE A 135 -15.12 -2.99 -5.36
N ALA A 136 -14.10 -3.21 -4.52
CA ALA A 136 -12.72 -2.98 -4.89
C ALA A 136 -11.87 -4.22 -4.57
N HIS A 137 -11.02 -4.59 -5.52
CA HIS A 137 -10.01 -5.60 -5.29
C HIS A 137 -8.74 -4.95 -4.74
N THR A 138 -8.14 -5.58 -3.72
CA THR A 138 -6.88 -5.17 -3.14
C THR A 138 -5.95 -6.39 -3.01
N PRO A 139 -4.64 -6.21 -2.91
CA PRO A 139 -3.71 -7.34 -2.68
C PRO A 139 -4.06 -8.17 -1.43
N MET A 140 -4.77 -7.57 -0.46
CA MET A 140 -5.20 -8.24 0.77
C MET A 140 -6.56 -8.93 0.65
N GLY A 141 -7.30 -8.77 -0.47
CA GLY A 141 -8.62 -9.35 -0.66
C GLY A 141 -9.63 -8.41 -1.33
N THR A 142 -10.90 -8.68 -1.13
CA THR A 142 -12.01 -7.89 -1.70
C THR A 142 -12.64 -7.00 -0.64
N ARG A 143 -12.86 -5.75 -0.99
CA ARG A 143 -13.56 -4.76 -0.16
C ARG A 143 -14.89 -4.38 -0.78
N ILE A 144 -15.96 -4.58 -0.05
CA ILE A 144 -17.32 -4.17 -0.39
C ILE A 144 -17.66 -2.99 0.51
N ARG A 145 -17.82 -1.83 -0.08
CA ARG A 145 -18.17 -0.59 0.63
C ARG A 145 -19.63 -0.26 0.36
N ILE A 146 -20.42 -0.12 1.43
CA ILE A 146 -21.85 0.21 1.38
C ILE A 146 -22.06 1.53 2.10
N ASN A 147 -22.79 2.46 1.48
CA ASN A 147 -23.14 3.72 2.14
C ASN A 147 -24.05 3.43 3.34
N ALA A 148 -23.75 4.02 4.50
CA ALA A 148 -24.52 3.76 5.71
C ALA A 148 -25.98 4.24 5.64
N SER A 149 -26.31 5.19 4.77
CA SER A 149 -27.69 5.65 4.56
C SER A 149 -28.60 4.58 3.94
N VAL A 150 -28.01 3.66 3.18
CA VAL A 150 -28.71 2.51 2.61
C VAL A 150 -29.08 1.49 3.70
N LEU A 151 -28.18 1.33 4.68
CA LEU A 151 -28.30 0.31 5.71
C LEU A 151 -29.04 0.81 6.95
N PHE A 152 -28.86 2.06 7.35
CA PHE A 152 -29.29 2.58 8.64
C PHE A 152 -29.96 3.96 8.55
N ALA A 153 -30.87 4.24 9.43
CA ALA A 153 -31.35 5.60 9.67
C ALA A 153 -30.25 6.45 10.33
N ASN A 154 -30.41 7.78 10.26
CA ASN A 154 -29.46 8.71 10.87
C ASN A 154 -29.31 8.43 12.39
N GLY A 155 -28.06 8.38 12.86
CA GLY A 155 -27.77 8.14 14.28
C GLY A 155 -28.14 6.74 14.78
N SER A 156 -28.55 5.82 13.90
CA SER A 156 -28.96 4.45 14.25
C SER A 156 -27.95 3.43 13.77
N ALA A 157 -27.89 2.29 14.49
CA ALA A 157 -27.23 1.08 14.06
C ALA A 157 -28.22 -0.07 13.81
N GLN A 158 -29.51 0.20 13.81
CA GLN A 158 -30.53 -0.78 13.47
C GLN A 158 -30.68 -0.83 11.95
N LEU A 159 -30.59 -2.03 11.36
CA LEU A 159 -30.78 -2.24 9.93
C LEU A 159 -32.22 -1.90 9.53
N GLN A 160 -32.38 -1.18 8.43
CA GLN A 160 -33.66 -0.88 7.83
C GLN A 160 -34.21 -2.13 7.12
N PRO A 161 -35.55 -2.26 6.96
CA PRO A 161 -36.14 -3.43 6.27
C PRO A 161 -35.58 -3.66 4.86
N LYS A 162 -35.36 -2.59 4.10
CA LYS A 162 -34.72 -2.68 2.76
C LYS A 162 -33.27 -3.13 2.81
N ALA A 163 -32.56 -2.75 3.86
CA ALA A 163 -31.17 -3.15 4.06
C ALA A 163 -30.99 -4.64 4.35
N LEU A 164 -31.97 -5.28 4.96
CA LEU A 164 -31.93 -6.71 5.24
C LEU A 164 -31.75 -7.52 3.96
N GLN A 165 -32.49 -7.20 2.90
CA GLN A 165 -32.37 -7.89 1.61
C GLN A 165 -30.97 -7.76 1.01
N ILE A 166 -30.34 -6.59 1.15
CA ILE A 166 -29.01 -6.32 0.64
C ILE A 166 -27.96 -7.12 1.45
N VAL A 167 -28.07 -7.09 2.77
CA VAL A 167 -27.13 -7.80 3.66
C VAL A 167 -27.29 -9.31 3.50
N ASP A 168 -28.52 -9.81 3.38
CA ASP A 168 -28.81 -11.24 3.14
C ASP A 168 -28.19 -11.72 1.82
N ALA A 169 -28.35 -10.93 0.76
CA ALA A 169 -27.77 -11.25 -0.53
C ALA A 169 -26.24 -11.35 -0.48
N VAL A 170 -25.60 -10.43 0.24
CA VAL A 170 -24.15 -10.49 0.50
C VAL A 170 -23.82 -11.71 1.38
N GLY A 171 -24.57 -11.94 2.44
CA GLY A 171 -24.38 -13.07 3.35
C GLY A 171 -24.44 -14.42 2.64
N LEU A 172 -25.40 -14.62 1.73
CA LEU A 172 -25.54 -15.84 0.92
C LEU A 172 -24.30 -16.12 0.05
N VAL A 173 -23.73 -15.08 -0.57
CA VAL A 173 -22.50 -15.21 -1.38
C VAL A 173 -21.29 -15.51 -0.49
N LEU A 174 -21.25 -14.96 0.72
CA LEU A 174 -20.13 -15.15 1.66
C LEU A 174 -20.23 -16.49 2.44
N LYS A 175 -21.43 -17.04 2.60
CA LYS A 175 -21.70 -18.25 3.39
C LYS A 175 -20.83 -19.47 3.04
N PRO A 176 -20.64 -19.84 1.76
CA PRO A 176 -19.83 -21.00 1.38
C PRO A 176 -18.33 -20.78 1.56
N LEU A 177 -17.92 -19.53 1.84
CA LEU A 177 -16.52 -19.16 1.87
C LEU A 177 -15.93 -19.28 3.28
N ASN A 178 -14.75 -19.86 3.38
CA ASN A 178 -14.03 -19.97 4.64
C ASN A 178 -12.90 -18.92 4.72
N TYR A 179 -13.18 -17.70 4.29
CA TYR A 179 -12.26 -16.57 4.34
C TYR A 179 -12.56 -15.69 5.54
N ARG A 180 -11.54 -14.99 6.04
CA ARG A 180 -11.73 -14.02 7.12
C ARG A 180 -12.53 -12.83 6.60
N ILE A 181 -13.61 -12.50 7.30
CA ILE A 181 -14.53 -11.43 6.98
C ILE A 181 -14.50 -10.41 8.12
N PHE A 182 -14.08 -9.20 7.82
CA PHE A 182 -14.12 -8.07 8.75
C PHE A 182 -15.25 -7.14 8.32
N VAL A 183 -16.19 -6.90 9.22
CA VAL A 183 -17.21 -5.88 9.03
C VAL A 183 -16.76 -4.62 9.75
N GLU A 184 -16.38 -3.58 9.00
CA GLU A 184 -15.86 -2.33 9.52
C GLU A 184 -16.92 -1.23 9.41
N GLY A 185 -17.28 -0.63 10.55
CA GLY A 185 -18.20 0.50 10.61
C GLY A 185 -17.45 1.82 10.66
N TYR A 186 -17.92 2.83 9.91
CA TYR A 186 -17.33 4.16 9.85
C TYR A 186 -18.40 5.25 10.03
N THR A 187 -18.01 6.36 10.63
CA THR A 187 -18.83 7.56 10.75
C THR A 187 -18.16 8.74 10.04
N ASN A 188 -18.91 9.82 9.83
CA ASN A 188 -18.32 11.08 9.41
C ASN A 188 -17.69 11.83 10.61
N LYS A 189 -17.19 13.04 10.38
CA LYS A 189 -16.53 13.85 11.41
C LYS A 189 -17.49 14.44 12.45
N GLU A 190 -18.79 14.45 12.17
CA GLU A 190 -19.80 15.01 13.09
C GLU A 190 -19.81 14.21 14.40
N PRO A 191 -19.75 14.89 15.56
CA PRO A 191 -19.75 14.22 16.83
C PRO A 191 -21.11 13.58 17.09
N MET A 192 -21.10 12.30 17.46
CA MET A 192 -22.28 11.57 17.90
C MET A 192 -22.36 11.58 19.41
N ARG A 193 -23.47 12.04 19.96
CA ARG A 193 -23.79 11.96 21.40
C ARG A 193 -25.27 11.67 21.57
N SER A 194 -25.61 10.45 21.92
CA SER A 194 -26.95 10.04 22.31
C SER A 194 -26.89 9.09 23.50
N ALA A 195 -27.99 8.89 24.20
CA ALA A 195 -28.04 7.93 25.30
C ALA A 195 -27.63 6.51 24.85
N LYS A 196 -28.00 6.14 23.62
CA LYS A 196 -27.70 4.82 23.04
C LYS A 196 -26.27 4.73 22.47
N TYR A 197 -25.75 5.82 21.93
CA TYR A 197 -24.42 5.88 21.31
C TYR A 197 -23.65 7.10 21.84
N PRO A 198 -22.88 6.95 22.92
CA PRO A 198 -22.16 8.07 23.55
C PRO A 198 -21.08 8.69 22.66
N SER A 199 -20.58 7.97 21.65
CA SER A 199 -19.58 8.45 20.72
C SER A 199 -19.67 7.79 19.35
N ASN A 200 -18.92 8.33 18.37
CA ASN A 200 -18.78 7.75 17.05
C ASN A 200 -18.18 6.32 17.07
N TRP A 201 -17.41 5.98 18.09
CA TRP A 201 -16.92 4.61 18.29
C TRP A 201 -18.05 3.64 18.56
N TYR A 202 -18.95 3.98 19.49
CA TYR A 202 -20.11 3.15 19.80
C TYR A 202 -21.04 2.98 18.59
N LEU A 203 -21.33 4.07 17.87
CA LEU A 203 -22.19 4.01 16.68
C LEU A 203 -21.57 3.16 15.57
N SER A 204 -20.26 3.33 15.29
CA SER A 204 -19.58 2.58 14.24
C SER A 204 -19.47 1.09 14.58
N SER A 205 -19.14 0.76 15.82
CA SER A 205 -19.11 -0.62 16.32
C SER A 205 -20.49 -1.27 16.29
N GLY A 206 -21.52 -0.54 16.74
CA GLY A 206 -22.90 -1.02 16.70
C GLY A 206 -23.38 -1.33 15.28
N ARG A 207 -23.04 -0.49 14.31
CA ARG A 207 -23.34 -0.71 12.88
C ARG A 207 -22.65 -1.95 12.33
N ALA A 208 -21.35 -2.09 12.62
CA ALA A 208 -20.60 -3.27 12.22
C ALA A 208 -21.20 -4.55 12.83
N LEU A 209 -21.55 -4.51 14.12
CA LEU A 209 -22.15 -5.63 14.83
C LEU A 209 -23.52 -6.00 14.28
N SER A 210 -24.37 -5.02 13.90
CA SER A 210 -25.69 -5.30 13.32
C SER A 210 -25.59 -6.05 11.99
N VAL A 211 -24.64 -5.68 11.12
CA VAL A 211 -24.39 -6.40 9.87
C VAL A 211 -23.82 -7.80 10.14
N LEU A 212 -22.86 -7.90 11.06
CA LEU A 212 -22.29 -9.19 11.45
C LEU A 212 -23.35 -10.14 12.00
N ASN A 213 -24.23 -9.67 12.90
CA ASN A 213 -25.32 -10.48 13.45
C ASN A 213 -26.26 -10.98 12.35
N ARG A 214 -26.46 -10.17 11.30
CA ARG A 214 -27.27 -10.61 10.16
C ARG A 214 -26.58 -11.74 9.39
N PHE A 215 -25.26 -11.63 9.16
CA PHE A 215 -24.48 -12.71 8.56
C PHE A 215 -24.50 -14.01 9.38
N LEU A 216 -24.46 -13.88 10.71
CA LEU A 216 -24.63 -15.06 11.59
C LEU A 216 -26.01 -15.70 11.42
N HIS A 217 -27.07 -14.89 11.34
CA HIS A 217 -28.42 -15.36 11.09
C HIS A 217 -28.54 -16.08 9.75
N ASP A 218 -27.84 -15.60 8.71
CA ASP A 218 -27.83 -16.19 7.36
C ASP A 218 -26.98 -17.47 7.28
N GLY A 219 -26.26 -17.78 8.37
CA GLY A 219 -25.47 -19.02 8.50
C GLY A 219 -24.03 -18.90 8.00
N VAL A 220 -23.48 -17.67 7.96
CA VAL A 220 -22.02 -17.49 7.76
C VAL A 220 -21.28 -17.99 8.99
N ASN A 221 -20.18 -18.70 8.79
CA ASN A 221 -19.40 -19.31 9.86
C ASN A 221 -18.90 -18.26 10.89
N PRO A 222 -19.27 -18.36 12.18
CA PRO A 222 -18.85 -17.42 13.22
C PRO A 222 -17.32 -17.26 13.36
N SER A 223 -16.58 -18.35 13.13
CA SER A 223 -15.12 -18.36 13.33
C SER A 223 -14.34 -17.47 12.36
N VAL A 224 -14.96 -17.07 11.25
CA VAL A 224 -14.32 -16.21 10.24
C VAL A 224 -14.77 -14.74 10.34
N LEU A 225 -15.78 -14.44 11.16
CA LEU A 225 -16.39 -13.12 11.28
C LEU A 225 -15.71 -12.26 12.36
N SER A 226 -15.53 -10.98 12.07
CA SER A 226 -15.06 -9.96 13.01
C SER A 226 -15.76 -8.63 12.77
N ALA A 227 -16.22 -7.96 13.83
CA ALA A 227 -16.77 -6.61 13.74
C ALA A 227 -15.76 -5.58 14.28
N VAL A 228 -15.57 -4.50 13.55
CA VAL A 228 -14.59 -3.43 13.88
C VAL A 228 -15.24 -2.06 13.77
N GLY A 229 -15.26 -1.30 14.86
CA GLY A 229 -15.60 0.12 14.83
C GLY A 229 -14.38 0.97 14.47
N ARG A 230 -14.47 1.83 13.47
CA ARG A 230 -13.38 2.74 13.05
C ARG A 230 -13.65 4.20 13.43
N GLY A 231 -14.88 4.51 13.87
CA GLY A 231 -15.28 5.87 14.18
C GLY A 231 -15.09 6.82 13.00
N ARG A 232 -14.66 8.06 13.28
CA ARG A 232 -14.45 9.13 12.29
C ARG A 232 -13.02 9.27 11.77
N TYR A 233 -12.08 8.46 12.26
CA TYR A 233 -10.64 8.69 12.11
C TYR A 233 -10.03 8.15 10.80
N HIS A 234 -10.82 7.45 9.99
CA HIS A 234 -10.37 6.88 8.72
C HIS A 234 -11.27 7.35 7.56
N PRO A 235 -11.23 8.63 7.19
CA PRO A 235 -12.06 9.15 6.11
C PRO A 235 -11.66 8.53 4.77
N ALA A 236 -12.65 8.12 3.97
CA ALA A 236 -12.42 7.66 2.60
C ALA A 236 -12.37 8.84 1.62
N VAL A 237 -13.10 9.91 1.94
CA VAL A 237 -13.11 11.16 1.19
C VAL A 237 -12.55 12.26 2.11
N PRO A 238 -11.51 12.98 1.69
CA PRO A 238 -10.94 14.05 2.48
C PRO A 238 -11.92 15.20 2.69
N TYR A 239 -11.89 15.81 3.88
CA TYR A 239 -12.75 16.94 4.23
C TYR A 239 -12.13 18.25 3.73
N THR A 240 -12.39 18.62 2.48
CA THR A 240 -12.03 19.92 1.90
C THR A 240 -13.29 20.76 1.65
N GLN A 241 -13.12 22.06 1.37
CA GLN A 241 -14.28 22.91 1.03
C GLN A 241 -15.07 22.37 -0.17
N LYS A 242 -14.38 21.88 -1.20
CA LYS A 242 -14.99 21.32 -2.43
C LYS A 242 -15.68 19.97 -2.23
N THR A 243 -15.17 19.14 -1.30
CA THR A 243 -15.63 17.76 -1.10
C THR A 243 -16.44 17.56 0.17
N MET A 244 -16.78 18.63 0.91
CA MET A 244 -17.39 18.53 2.23
C MET A 244 -18.67 17.68 2.24
N GLN A 245 -19.62 17.95 1.36
CA GLN A 245 -20.87 17.20 1.30
C GLN A 245 -20.66 15.74 0.91
N GLN A 246 -19.80 15.48 -0.09
CA GLN A 246 -19.42 14.14 -0.50
C GLN A 246 -18.69 13.40 0.63
N ALA A 247 -17.83 14.11 1.38
CA ALA A 247 -17.13 13.54 2.52
C ALA A 247 -18.06 13.20 3.68
N LEU A 248 -19.06 14.04 3.97
CA LEU A 248 -20.05 13.76 5.00
C LEU A 248 -20.90 12.53 4.67
N ALA A 249 -21.26 12.35 3.41
CA ALA A 249 -22.01 11.19 2.94
C ALA A 249 -21.12 9.95 2.80
N GLY A 250 -20.02 10.04 2.06
CA GLY A 250 -19.15 8.89 1.70
C GLY A 250 -18.34 8.34 2.86
N ASN A 251 -18.11 9.14 3.92
CA ASN A 251 -17.42 8.67 5.11
C ASN A 251 -18.34 7.89 6.06
N ARG A 252 -19.65 8.08 5.99
CA ARG A 252 -20.64 7.23 6.66
C ARG A 252 -20.85 5.97 5.84
N ARG A 253 -20.14 4.90 6.18
CA ARG A 253 -20.15 3.65 5.43
C ARG A 253 -19.96 2.44 6.34
N VAL A 254 -20.36 1.29 5.84
CA VAL A 254 -19.88 -0.01 6.31
C VAL A 254 -19.02 -0.61 5.20
N THR A 255 -17.89 -1.17 5.57
CA THR A 255 -17.01 -1.88 4.64
C THR A 255 -16.89 -3.33 5.08
N ILE A 256 -17.22 -4.24 4.19
CA ILE A 256 -17.00 -5.67 4.40
C ILE A 256 -15.71 -6.02 3.69
N VAL A 257 -14.72 -6.49 4.44
CA VAL A 257 -13.40 -6.87 3.94
C VAL A 257 -13.28 -8.38 3.99
N VAL A 258 -13.23 -9.02 2.83
CA VAL A 258 -13.01 -10.45 2.70
C VAL A 258 -11.53 -10.66 2.38
N GLN A 259 -10.79 -11.21 3.35
CA GLN A 259 -9.35 -11.46 3.19
C GLN A 259 -9.09 -12.86 2.69
N GLY A 260 -8.18 -12.99 1.72
CA GLY A 260 -7.65 -14.30 1.33
C GLY A 260 -7.04 -15.04 2.51
N ASN A 261 -7.12 -16.36 2.48
CA ASN A 261 -6.65 -17.19 3.58
C ASN A 261 -5.13 -17.37 3.54
N THR A 262 -4.40 -16.38 3.99
CA THR A 262 -2.93 -16.43 4.13
C THR A 262 -2.47 -17.60 5.00
N ARG A 263 -3.34 -18.11 5.90
CA ARG A 263 -3.02 -19.27 6.75
C ARG A 263 -2.83 -20.56 5.95
N ILE A 264 -3.57 -20.76 4.85
CA ILE A 264 -3.40 -21.94 3.99
C ILE A 264 -2.00 -21.89 3.37
N ILE A 265 -1.62 -20.74 2.85
CA ILE A 265 -0.32 -20.51 2.23
C ILE A 265 0.80 -20.72 3.26
N MET A 266 0.67 -20.11 4.44
CA MET A 266 1.65 -20.25 5.52
C MET A 266 1.74 -21.68 6.05
N ARG A 267 0.61 -22.36 6.23
CA ARG A 267 0.58 -23.76 6.67
C ARG A 267 1.27 -24.69 5.66
N GLU A 268 1.02 -24.48 4.37
CA GLU A 268 1.66 -25.27 3.33
C GLU A 268 3.16 -25.00 3.24
N MET A 269 3.56 -23.73 3.39
CA MET A 269 4.97 -23.38 3.49
C MET A 269 5.66 -24.04 4.70
N THR A 270 5.04 -24.00 5.88
CA THR A 270 5.55 -24.62 7.10
C THR A 270 5.68 -26.13 6.91
N ARG A 271 4.64 -26.79 6.36
CA ARG A 271 4.68 -28.23 6.08
C ARG A 271 5.82 -28.63 5.15
N LEU A 272 6.06 -27.82 4.13
CA LEU A 272 7.17 -28.05 3.17
C LEU A 272 8.53 -27.80 3.82
N THR A 273 8.63 -26.82 4.72
CA THR A 273 9.85 -26.58 5.48
C THR A 273 10.16 -27.72 6.46
N GLU A 274 9.15 -28.30 7.10
CA GLU A 274 9.29 -29.46 7.98
C GLU A 274 9.66 -30.74 7.23
N GLN A 275 9.33 -30.85 5.94
CA GLN A 275 9.67 -31.97 5.07
C GLN A 275 11.05 -31.83 4.43
N MET A 276 11.72 -30.68 4.55
CA MET A 276 13.11 -30.54 4.10
C MET A 276 14.04 -31.31 5.03
N PRO A 277 14.90 -32.22 4.50
CA PRO A 277 15.87 -32.94 5.32
C PRO A 277 16.79 -31.95 6.01
N THR A 278 16.97 -32.09 7.32
CA THR A 278 17.75 -31.24 8.23
C THR A 278 19.24 -31.10 7.87
N GLY A 279 19.68 -31.63 6.72
CA GLY A 279 21.08 -31.61 6.27
C GLY A 279 21.63 -30.27 5.76
N ILE A 280 20.79 -29.28 5.53
CA ILE A 280 21.23 -27.99 4.94
C ILE A 280 21.43 -26.90 6.02
N ALA A 281 20.86 -27.08 7.22
CA ALA A 281 20.96 -26.09 8.28
C ALA A 281 22.35 -25.98 8.93
N ASN A 282 23.22 -26.97 8.76
CA ASN A 282 24.56 -27.01 9.40
C ASN A 282 25.72 -26.63 8.48
N ALA A 283 25.47 -26.18 7.25
CA ALA A 283 26.54 -25.81 6.30
C ALA A 283 26.96 -24.33 6.37
N THR A 284 26.44 -23.54 7.33
CA THR A 284 26.69 -22.09 7.36
C THR A 284 27.42 -21.61 8.62
N ILE A 285 27.97 -22.54 9.46
CA ILE A 285 28.83 -22.13 10.58
C ILE A 285 30.06 -23.05 10.56
N ASN A 286 31.02 -22.71 9.71
CA ASN A 286 32.46 -22.94 9.89
C ASN A 286 33.25 -22.00 8.99
#